data_4fe769d5c856890642ece8dde9ae09eb
#
_entry.id   4fe769d5c856890642ece8dde9ae09eb
#
_cell.length_a   1.000
_cell.length_b   1.000
_cell.length_c   1.000
_cell.angle_alpha   90.00
_cell.angle_beta   90.00
_cell.angle_gamma   90.00
#
_symmetry.space_group_name_H-M   'P 1'
#
loop_
_entity.id
_entity.type
_entity.pdbx_description
1 polymer ?
#
loop_
_entity_poly.entity_id
_entity_poly.type
_entity_poly.pdbx_seq_one_letter_code
_entity_poly.pdbx_strand_id
1 'polypeptide(L)'
;VEVGLLADEVEGDLAGFLLRMRRGWGRITLKVATSLDGRTAMASGESQWITGETARRDVQLWRAQSDAIVTGVNTVMTDNCKLTVRAQDLPLQDADKARALAYPPTRIVLDSKGRTPHHAAVLEGAQTIVVTTGATDFPASVHVESVASDDAGCVSLKDWIRLLGKAQFNEILVEAGPTLSGALIREGWVDRLLWY
;
A
#
# COMPACT_ATOMS: atom_id res chain seq x y z
N VAL A 1 -33.71 2.78 -23.88
CA VAL A 1 -32.45 2.69 -23.13
C VAL A 1 -32.76 3.07 -21.68
N GLU A 2 -32.48 2.20 -20.75
CA GLU A 2 -32.60 2.45 -19.31
C GLU A 2 -31.24 2.84 -18.77
N VAL A 3 -31.16 3.94 -18.03
CA VAL A 3 -29.92 4.48 -17.47
C VAL A 3 -30.02 4.48 -15.95
N GLY A 4 -28.94 4.08 -15.27
CA GLY A 4 -28.86 4.06 -13.80
C GLY A 4 -29.21 2.72 -13.15
N LEU A 5 -29.48 1.67 -13.94
CA LEU A 5 -29.68 0.31 -13.42
C LEU A 5 -28.41 -0.15 -12.68
N LEU A 6 -28.52 -0.56 -11.40
CA LEU A 6 -27.45 -0.98 -10.52
C LEU A 6 -26.32 0.08 -10.37
N ALA A 7 -26.61 1.37 -10.50
CA ALA A 7 -25.62 2.43 -10.49
C ALA A 7 -24.77 2.42 -9.21
N ASP A 8 -25.37 2.24 -8.04
CA ASP A 8 -24.68 2.25 -6.75
C ASP A 8 -23.73 1.05 -6.59
N GLU A 9 -24.14 -0.13 -7.06
CA GLU A 9 -23.29 -1.34 -7.04
C GLU A 9 -22.10 -1.16 -7.97
N VAL A 10 -22.32 -0.69 -9.19
CA VAL A 10 -21.27 -0.43 -10.18
C VAL A 10 -20.30 0.68 -9.70
N GLU A 11 -20.83 1.75 -9.07
CA GLU A 11 -19.98 2.78 -8.47
C GLU A 11 -19.12 2.22 -7.34
N GLY A 12 -19.62 1.29 -6.54
CA GLY A 12 -18.87 0.58 -5.51
C GLY A 12 -17.70 -0.23 -6.08
N ASP A 13 -17.96 -1.01 -7.12
CA ASP A 13 -16.97 -1.86 -7.79
C ASP A 13 -15.89 -1.06 -8.53
N LEU A 14 -16.29 0.06 -9.14
CA LEU A 14 -15.41 0.93 -9.91
C LEU A 14 -14.88 2.14 -9.11
N ALA A 15 -15.07 2.16 -7.78
CA ALA A 15 -14.81 3.35 -6.97
C ALA A 15 -13.38 3.89 -7.13
N GLY A 16 -12.36 3.05 -7.16
CA GLY A 16 -10.98 3.50 -7.36
C GLY A 16 -10.77 4.18 -8.72
N PHE A 17 -11.30 3.59 -9.79
CA PHE A 17 -11.27 4.18 -11.13
C PHE A 17 -12.02 5.52 -11.18
N LEU A 18 -13.24 5.56 -10.66
CA LEU A 18 -14.06 6.78 -10.66
C LEU A 18 -13.43 7.89 -9.84
N LEU A 19 -12.84 7.58 -8.68
CA LEU A 19 -12.09 8.55 -7.89
C LEU A 19 -10.89 9.10 -8.67
N ARG A 20 -10.12 8.23 -9.34
CA ARG A 20 -9.00 8.67 -10.17
C ARG A 20 -9.45 9.58 -11.30
N MET A 21 -10.55 9.27 -11.97
CA MET A 21 -11.09 10.14 -13.03
C MET A 21 -11.61 11.49 -12.51
N ARG A 22 -12.22 11.51 -11.32
CA ARG A 22 -12.85 12.72 -10.76
C ARG A 22 -11.83 13.65 -10.08
N ARG A 23 -10.78 13.11 -9.42
CA ARG A 23 -9.85 13.88 -8.59
C ARG A 23 -8.36 13.71 -8.92
N GLY A 24 -8.02 12.81 -9.86
CA GLY A 24 -6.65 12.61 -10.34
C GLY A 24 -5.86 11.50 -9.64
N TRP A 25 -6.40 10.84 -8.60
CA TRP A 25 -5.80 9.68 -7.92
C TRP A 25 -6.86 8.68 -7.47
N GLY A 26 -6.45 7.41 -7.35
CA GLY A 26 -7.33 6.30 -7.00
C GLY A 26 -7.72 6.24 -5.53
N ARG A 27 -8.37 5.14 -5.14
CA ARG A 27 -8.82 4.90 -3.78
C ARG A 27 -7.66 4.44 -2.90
N ILE A 28 -7.46 5.12 -1.77
CA ILE A 28 -6.45 4.77 -0.77
C ILE A 28 -7.12 4.02 0.37
N THR A 29 -6.80 2.75 0.46
CA THR A 29 -7.24 1.86 1.55
C THR A 29 -6.10 1.69 2.54
N LEU A 30 -6.29 2.14 3.78
CA LEU A 30 -5.34 1.96 4.86
C LEU A 30 -5.71 0.71 5.66
N LYS A 31 -4.79 -0.25 5.73
CA LYS A 31 -4.92 -1.41 6.62
C LYS A 31 -4.15 -1.18 7.92
N VAL A 32 -4.82 -1.33 9.04
CA VAL A 32 -4.21 -1.32 10.37
C VAL A 32 -4.55 -2.61 11.12
N ALA A 33 -3.61 -3.05 11.95
CA ALA A 33 -3.81 -4.13 12.91
C ALA A 33 -3.50 -3.57 14.29
N THR A 34 -4.49 -3.57 15.18
CA THR A 34 -4.36 -2.96 16.50
C THR A 34 -5.05 -3.79 17.57
N SER A 35 -4.60 -3.64 18.81
CA SER A 35 -5.39 -4.03 19.97
C SER A 35 -6.64 -3.14 20.10
N LEU A 36 -7.58 -3.53 20.97
CA LEU A 36 -8.83 -2.79 21.17
C LEU A 36 -8.62 -1.33 21.62
N ASP A 37 -7.50 -1.06 22.30
CA ASP A 37 -7.08 0.30 22.70
C ASP A 37 -6.25 1.03 21.63
N GLY A 38 -6.20 0.50 20.39
CA GLY A 38 -5.59 1.15 19.23
C GLY A 38 -4.07 1.04 19.14
N ARG A 39 -3.44 0.15 19.91
CA ARG A 39 -1.98 -0.04 19.85
C ARG A 39 -1.58 -0.98 18.72
N THR A 40 -0.57 -0.61 17.97
CA THR A 40 0.00 -1.38 16.84
C THR A 40 1.18 -2.26 17.26
N ALA A 41 1.68 -2.10 18.48
CA ALA A 41 2.76 -2.90 19.05
C ALA A 41 2.71 -2.83 20.59
N MET A 42 3.35 -3.79 21.26
CA MET A 42 3.59 -3.75 22.71
C MET A 42 4.60 -2.65 23.07
N ALA A 43 4.69 -2.30 24.35
CA ALA A 43 5.70 -1.34 24.84
C ALA A 43 7.15 -1.81 24.56
N SER A 44 7.36 -3.12 24.41
CA SER A 44 8.63 -3.73 24.01
C SER A 44 8.95 -3.54 22.51
N GLY A 45 8.00 -3.05 21.69
CA GLY A 45 8.10 -2.98 20.23
C GLY A 45 7.65 -4.25 19.51
N GLU A 46 7.28 -5.31 20.23
CA GLU A 46 6.77 -6.55 19.63
C GLU A 46 5.38 -6.32 19.03
N SER A 47 5.21 -6.67 17.74
CA SER A 47 3.97 -6.47 16.96
C SER A 47 3.39 -7.76 16.39
N GLN A 48 4.04 -8.89 16.57
CA GLN A 48 3.62 -10.20 16.04
C GLN A 48 3.08 -11.08 17.18
N TRP A 49 1.85 -11.69 17.12
CA TRP A 49 0.83 -11.52 16.08
C TRP A 49 -0.40 -10.88 16.73
N ILE A 50 -0.76 -9.66 16.34
CA ILE A 50 -1.96 -8.99 16.87
C ILE A 50 -3.23 -9.60 16.27
N THR A 51 -3.16 -10.09 15.02
CA THR A 51 -4.31 -10.61 14.27
C THR A 51 -4.20 -12.12 14.00
N GLY A 52 -5.36 -12.80 13.97
CA GLY A 52 -5.45 -14.22 13.67
C GLY A 52 -5.19 -14.56 12.20
N GLU A 53 -5.15 -15.87 11.88
CA GLU A 53 -4.90 -16.38 10.53
C GLU A 53 -5.95 -15.92 9.52
N THR A 54 -7.23 -15.90 9.91
CA THR A 54 -8.35 -15.47 9.05
C THR A 54 -8.15 -14.03 8.59
N ALA A 55 -7.80 -13.11 9.49
CA ALA A 55 -7.51 -11.73 9.16
C ALA A 55 -6.30 -11.61 8.20
N ARG A 56 -5.26 -12.42 8.41
CA ARG A 56 -4.10 -12.44 7.52
C ARG A 56 -4.42 -12.97 6.11
N ARG A 57 -5.36 -13.93 6.00
CA ARG A 57 -5.87 -14.42 4.70
C ARG A 57 -6.70 -13.33 4.01
N ASP A 58 -7.54 -12.62 4.73
CA ASP A 58 -8.32 -11.50 4.18
C ASP A 58 -7.41 -10.41 3.60
N VAL A 59 -6.32 -10.06 4.29
CA VAL A 59 -5.32 -9.12 3.75
C VAL A 59 -4.72 -9.59 2.41
N GLN A 60 -4.60 -10.91 2.17
CA GLN A 60 -4.13 -11.39 0.86
C GLN A 60 -5.12 -11.11 -0.27
N LEU A 61 -6.43 -11.14 0.01
CA LEU A 61 -7.46 -10.70 -0.96
C LEU A 61 -7.32 -9.21 -1.28
N TRP A 62 -7.16 -8.38 -0.26
CA TRP A 62 -6.95 -6.94 -0.47
C TRP A 62 -5.69 -6.65 -1.28
N ARG A 63 -4.60 -7.38 -1.03
CA ARG A 63 -3.38 -7.29 -1.84
C ARG A 63 -3.62 -7.69 -3.30
N ALA A 64 -4.35 -8.80 -3.52
CA ALA A 64 -4.66 -9.32 -4.85
C ALA A 64 -5.56 -8.38 -5.67
N GLN A 65 -6.36 -7.55 -5.01
CA GLN A 65 -7.27 -6.59 -5.61
C GLN A 65 -6.66 -5.19 -5.79
N SER A 66 -5.40 -5.00 -5.37
CA SER A 66 -4.75 -3.70 -5.40
C SER A 66 -3.79 -3.58 -6.60
N ASP A 67 -3.72 -2.40 -7.20
CA ASP A 67 -2.71 -2.06 -8.21
C ASP A 67 -1.35 -1.78 -7.56
N ALA A 68 -1.38 -1.21 -6.35
CA ALA A 68 -0.18 -0.92 -5.59
C ALA A 68 -0.33 -1.23 -4.09
N ILE A 69 0.76 -1.71 -3.48
CA ILE A 69 0.88 -1.89 -2.02
C ILE A 69 1.98 -0.95 -1.52
N VAL A 70 1.64 -0.11 -0.55
CA VAL A 70 2.51 0.94 -0.03
C VAL A 70 2.91 0.67 1.40
N THR A 71 4.18 0.92 1.70
CA THR A 71 4.69 0.88 3.07
C THR A 71 5.69 2.02 3.32
N GLY A 72 6.04 2.23 4.58
CA GLY A 72 7.12 3.12 4.97
C GLY A 72 8.41 2.35 5.24
N VAL A 73 9.55 3.00 5.07
CA VAL A 73 10.88 2.41 5.28
C VAL A 73 11.05 1.79 6.67
N ASN A 74 10.45 2.35 7.71
CA ASN A 74 10.55 1.79 9.06
C ASN A 74 9.95 0.38 9.14
N THR A 75 8.83 0.10 8.46
CA THR A 75 8.24 -1.24 8.35
C THR A 75 9.18 -2.19 7.61
N VAL A 76 9.81 -1.73 6.53
CA VAL A 76 10.81 -2.54 5.80
C VAL A 76 11.99 -2.91 6.70
N MET A 77 12.51 -1.94 7.46
CA MET A 77 13.66 -2.15 8.35
C MET A 77 13.33 -3.08 9.54
N THR A 78 12.11 -2.99 10.07
CA THR A 78 11.69 -3.78 11.25
C THR A 78 11.29 -5.19 10.85
N ASP A 79 10.47 -5.34 9.79
CA ASP A 79 9.80 -6.60 9.48
C ASP A 79 10.41 -7.33 8.28
N ASN A 80 11.31 -6.69 7.52
CA ASN A 80 11.83 -7.16 6.24
C ASN A 80 10.72 -7.74 5.34
N CYS A 81 9.61 -7.00 5.23
CA CYS A 81 8.39 -7.45 4.58
C CYS A 81 8.57 -7.61 3.07
N LYS A 82 7.91 -8.62 2.46
CA LYS A 82 7.91 -8.84 1.01
C LYS A 82 6.79 -8.10 0.30
N LEU A 83 5.67 -7.85 0.98
CA LEU A 83 4.44 -7.26 0.42
C LEU A 83 3.93 -7.98 -0.84
N THR A 84 4.07 -9.29 -0.88
CA THR A 84 3.64 -10.11 -2.01
C THR A 84 2.27 -10.73 -1.76
N VAL A 85 1.56 -11.04 -2.84
CA VAL A 85 0.39 -11.92 -2.81
C VAL A 85 0.86 -13.37 -2.71
N ARG A 86 0.34 -14.13 -1.74
CA ARG A 86 0.69 -15.53 -1.50
C ARG A 86 -0.45 -16.45 -1.92
N ALA A 87 -0.21 -17.26 -2.92
CA ALA A 87 -1.22 -18.15 -3.51
C ALA A 87 -1.90 -19.08 -2.49
N GLN A 88 -1.10 -19.64 -1.57
CA GLN A 88 -1.60 -20.58 -0.56
C GLN A 88 -2.59 -19.92 0.44
N ASP A 89 -2.51 -18.61 0.60
CA ASP A 89 -3.33 -17.86 1.54
C ASP A 89 -4.56 -17.20 0.88
N LEU A 90 -4.70 -17.32 -0.46
CA LEU A 90 -5.85 -16.78 -1.19
C LEU A 90 -7.02 -17.76 -1.14
N PRO A 91 -8.18 -17.37 -0.60
CA PRO A 91 -9.40 -18.18 -0.59
C PRO A 91 -10.15 -18.06 -1.94
N LEU A 92 -9.45 -18.28 -3.05
CA LEU A 92 -9.96 -18.17 -4.42
C LEU A 92 -9.88 -19.51 -5.14
N GLN A 93 -10.63 -19.66 -6.23
CA GLN A 93 -10.49 -20.77 -7.17
C GLN A 93 -9.18 -20.66 -7.95
N ASP A 94 -8.66 -21.76 -8.46
CA ASP A 94 -7.33 -21.82 -9.09
C ASP A 94 -7.16 -20.84 -10.27
N ALA A 95 -8.21 -20.65 -11.08
CA ALA A 95 -8.18 -19.70 -12.19
C ALA A 95 -8.01 -18.25 -11.72
N ASP A 96 -8.69 -17.85 -10.64
CA ASP A 96 -8.61 -16.50 -10.07
C ASP A 96 -7.29 -16.30 -9.32
N LYS A 97 -6.77 -17.36 -8.65
CA LYS A 97 -5.41 -17.34 -8.09
C LYS A 97 -4.37 -17.11 -9.16
N ALA A 98 -4.46 -17.85 -10.27
CA ALA A 98 -3.53 -17.71 -11.39
C ALA A 98 -3.56 -16.29 -11.96
N ARG A 99 -4.73 -15.68 -12.09
CA ARG A 99 -4.89 -14.30 -12.54
C ARG A 99 -4.27 -13.31 -11.55
N ALA A 100 -4.53 -13.43 -10.26
CA ALA A 100 -3.98 -12.56 -9.22
C ALA A 100 -2.44 -12.62 -9.18
N LEU A 101 -1.85 -13.78 -9.45
CA LEU A 101 -0.40 -13.96 -9.48
C LEU A 101 0.24 -13.50 -10.79
N ALA A 102 -0.50 -13.51 -11.89
CA ALA A 102 -0.03 -13.03 -13.19
C ALA A 102 0.11 -11.48 -13.23
N TYR A 103 -0.65 -10.79 -12.40
CA TYR A 103 -0.66 -9.33 -12.29
C TYR A 103 -0.40 -8.89 -10.84
N PRO A 104 0.80 -9.09 -10.32
CA PRO A 104 1.11 -8.73 -8.94
C PRO A 104 1.09 -7.20 -8.78
N PRO A 105 0.65 -6.70 -7.62
CA PRO A 105 0.66 -5.27 -7.33
C PRO A 105 2.08 -4.70 -7.32
N THR A 106 2.23 -3.46 -7.78
CA THR A 106 3.46 -2.69 -7.63
C THR A 106 3.70 -2.40 -6.14
N ARG A 107 4.89 -2.69 -5.65
CA ARG A 107 5.27 -2.36 -4.27
C ARG A 107 5.88 -0.96 -4.23
N ILE A 108 5.48 -0.15 -3.25
CA ILE A 108 5.96 1.22 -3.08
C ILE A 108 6.49 1.39 -1.66
N VAL A 109 7.72 1.85 -1.55
CA VAL A 109 8.35 2.15 -0.25
C VAL A 109 8.54 3.67 -0.15
N LEU A 110 7.92 4.32 0.83
CA LEU A 110 8.18 5.72 1.14
C LEU A 110 9.43 5.78 2.04
N ASP A 111 10.51 6.30 1.48
CA ASP A 111 11.84 6.33 2.12
C ASP A 111 12.56 7.63 1.81
N SER A 112 12.22 8.68 2.54
CA SER A 112 12.73 10.04 2.32
C SER A 112 14.25 10.14 2.19
N LYS A 113 15.00 9.25 2.84
CA LYS A 113 16.47 9.33 2.98
C LYS A 113 17.22 8.14 2.36
N GLY A 114 16.55 7.26 1.63
CA GLY A 114 17.18 6.08 1.01
C GLY A 114 17.75 5.09 2.04
N ARG A 115 17.05 4.85 3.14
CA ARG A 115 17.48 3.92 4.21
C ARG A 115 17.11 2.46 3.97
N THR A 116 16.30 2.19 2.95
CA THR A 116 15.91 0.81 2.59
C THR A 116 17.15 0.00 2.27
N PRO A 117 17.42 -1.11 2.99
CA PRO A 117 18.59 -1.95 2.70
C PRO A 117 18.53 -2.50 1.27
N HIS A 118 19.66 -2.48 0.55
CA HIS A 118 19.72 -2.96 -0.84
C HIS A 118 19.33 -4.43 -1.00
N HIS A 119 19.41 -5.22 0.08
CA HIS A 119 19.01 -6.62 0.15
C HIS A 119 17.64 -6.83 0.81
N ALA A 120 16.84 -5.76 0.99
CA ALA A 120 15.52 -5.88 1.60
C ALA A 120 14.59 -6.75 0.75
N ALA A 121 13.84 -7.62 1.40
CA ALA A 121 12.96 -8.58 0.73
C ALA A 121 11.89 -7.92 -0.15
N VAL A 122 11.52 -6.67 0.14
CA VAL A 122 10.59 -5.88 -0.69
C VAL A 122 11.19 -5.52 -2.06
N LEU A 123 12.49 -5.53 -2.22
CA LEU A 123 13.17 -5.23 -3.49
C LEU A 123 13.34 -6.47 -4.39
N GLU A 124 13.11 -7.69 -3.87
CA GLU A 124 13.27 -8.93 -4.62
C GLU A 124 12.08 -9.18 -5.56
N GLY A 125 12.37 -9.59 -6.80
CA GLY A 125 11.37 -10.12 -7.75
C GLY A 125 10.49 -9.04 -8.38
N ALA A 126 9.23 -8.87 -7.95
CA ALA A 126 8.25 -8.00 -8.59
C ALA A 126 8.65 -6.50 -8.57
N GLN A 127 8.02 -5.71 -9.42
CA GLN A 127 8.28 -4.28 -9.53
C GLN A 127 8.14 -3.55 -8.19
N THR A 128 9.20 -2.85 -7.78
CA THR A 128 9.23 -2.02 -6.58
C THR A 128 9.67 -0.61 -6.94
N ILE A 129 8.97 0.37 -6.41
CA ILE A 129 9.31 1.79 -6.52
C ILE A 129 9.71 2.29 -5.12
N VAL A 130 10.89 2.85 -4.99
CA VAL A 130 11.31 3.56 -3.78
C VAL A 130 11.11 5.05 -4.00
N VAL A 131 10.32 5.69 -3.15
CA VAL A 131 10.02 7.13 -3.25
C VAL A 131 10.88 7.88 -2.24
N THR A 132 11.72 8.79 -2.73
CA THR A 132 12.71 9.54 -1.95
C THR A 132 12.50 11.05 -2.07
N THR A 133 13.22 11.83 -1.28
CA THR A 133 13.22 13.30 -1.37
C THR A 133 14.49 13.87 -2.01
N GLY A 134 15.41 13.01 -2.43
CA GLY A 134 16.69 13.43 -3.00
C GLY A 134 17.43 12.29 -3.66
N ALA A 135 18.67 12.55 -4.05
CA ALA A 135 19.53 11.53 -4.64
C ALA A 135 19.86 10.41 -3.63
N THR A 136 19.88 9.18 -4.13
CA THR A 136 20.22 7.99 -3.36
C THR A 136 21.15 7.10 -4.19
N ASP A 137 21.80 6.16 -3.54
CA ASP A 137 22.76 5.23 -4.15
C ASP A 137 22.16 3.85 -4.46
N PHE A 138 20.85 3.77 -4.63
CA PHE A 138 20.22 2.49 -4.99
C PHE A 138 20.79 1.91 -6.28
N PRO A 139 20.94 0.58 -6.36
CA PRO A 139 21.32 -0.09 -7.60
C PRO A 139 20.40 0.28 -8.76
N ALA A 140 20.93 0.34 -9.98
CA ALA A 140 20.15 0.66 -11.19
C ALA A 140 18.95 -0.28 -11.45
N SER A 141 18.91 -1.44 -10.79
CA SER A 141 17.78 -2.38 -10.83
C SER A 141 16.59 -1.93 -9.97
N VAL A 142 16.76 -0.97 -9.07
CA VAL A 142 15.70 -0.42 -8.21
C VAL A 142 15.13 0.82 -8.88
N HIS A 143 13.82 0.84 -9.09
CA HIS A 143 13.14 2.03 -9.60
C HIS A 143 13.01 3.05 -8.47
N VAL A 144 13.63 4.20 -8.63
CA VAL A 144 13.59 5.30 -7.65
C VAL A 144 12.85 6.49 -8.25
N GLU A 145 11.86 6.98 -7.53
CA GLU A 145 11.14 8.22 -7.83
C GLU A 145 11.47 9.28 -6.77
N SER A 146 11.76 10.49 -7.20
CA SER A 146 12.02 11.60 -6.28
C SER A 146 10.86 12.58 -6.29
N VAL A 147 10.39 12.94 -5.09
CA VAL A 147 9.33 13.94 -4.88
C VAL A 147 9.83 15.01 -3.90
N ALA A 148 9.09 16.10 -3.77
CA ALA A 148 9.42 17.12 -2.79
C ALA A 148 9.37 16.57 -1.36
N SER A 149 10.12 17.18 -0.45
CA SER A 149 9.98 16.98 0.99
C SER A 149 8.89 17.87 1.56
N ASP A 150 8.26 17.42 2.64
CA ASP A 150 7.48 18.24 3.54
C ASP A 150 8.39 19.08 4.48
N ASP A 151 7.79 19.90 5.36
CA ASP A 151 8.53 20.74 6.31
C ASP A 151 9.34 19.93 7.34
N ALA A 152 9.01 18.65 7.54
CA ALA A 152 9.73 17.73 8.43
C ALA A 152 10.86 16.97 7.70
N GLY A 153 11.07 17.23 6.40
CA GLY A 153 12.04 16.52 5.56
C GLY A 153 11.63 15.09 5.19
N CYS A 154 10.33 14.78 5.31
CA CYS A 154 9.75 13.53 4.85
C CYS A 154 9.21 13.67 3.42
N VAL A 155 8.91 12.55 2.77
CA VAL A 155 8.20 12.53 1.47
C VAL A 155 6.91 13.34 1.59
N SER A 156 6.73 14.36 0.75
CA SER A 156 5.48 15.10 0.63
C SER A 156 4.37 14.15 0.19
N LEU A 157 3.39 13.86 1.07
CA LEU A 157 2.28 12.97 0.74
C LEU A 157 1.46 13.52 -0.42
N LYS A 158 1.30 14.83 -0.52
CA LYS A 158 0.61 15.48 -1.63
C LYS A 158 1.29 15.19 -2.98
N ASP A 159 2.62 15.25 -3.05
CA ASP A 159 3.34 15.01 -4.30
C ASP A 159 3.44 13.51 -4.62
N TRP A 160 3.56 12.67 -3.58
CA TRP A 160 3.44 11.22 -3.75
C TRP A 160 2.05 10.81 -4.28
N ILE A 161 0.95 11.39 -3.78
CA ILE A 161 -0.41 11.15 -4.30
C ILE A 161 -0.52 11.53 -5.78
N ARG A 162 0.10 12.62 -6.19
CA ARG A 162 0.15 13.01 -7.62
C ARG A 162 0.93 11.99 -8.45
N LEU A 163 2.01 11.43 -7.91
CA LEU A 163 2.77 10.35 -8.55
C LEU A 163 1.89 9.11 -8.78
N LEU A 164 1.10 8.70 -7.76
CA LEU A 164 0.15 7.59 -7.89
C LEU A 164 -0.87 7.83 -9.02
N GLY A 165 -1.38 9.05 -9.13
CA GLY A 165 -2.30 9.43 -10.21
C GLY A 165 -1.67 9.33 -11.59
N LYS A 166 -0.41 9.76 -11.76
CA LYS A 166 0.36 9.62 -13.02
C LYS A 166 0.63 8.15 -13.37
N ALA A 167 0.88 7.30 -12.38
CA ALA A 167 1.04 5.86 -12.56
C ALA A 167 -0.29 5.13 -12.84
N GLN A 168 -1.40 5.84 -12.82
CA GLN A 168 -2.76 5.36 -13.12
C GLN A 168 -3.27 4.24 -12.18
N PHE A 169 -2.78 4.17 -10.95
CA PHE A 169 -3.29 3.23 -9.95
C PHE A 169 -4.70 3.62 -9.50
N ASN A 170 -5.61 2.65 -9.49
CA ASN A 170 -6.99 2.81 -9.05
C ASN A 170 -7.17 2.39 -7.60
N GLU A 171 -6.59 1.26 -7.21
CA GLU A 171 -6.68 0.68 -5.87
C GLU A 171 -5.30 0.65 -5.23
N ILE A 172 -5.14 1.41 -4.17
CA ILE A 172 -3.89 1.54 -3.42
C ILE A 172 -4.11 1.02 -2.00
N LEU A 173 -3.41 -0.05 -1.64
CA LEU A 173 -3.39 -0.60 -0.29
C LEU A 173 -2.19 -0.07 0.48
N VAL A 174 -2.41 0.53 1.63
CA VAL A 174 -1.33 0.96 2.53
C VAL A 174 -1.23 -0.01 3.71
N GLU A 175 -0.08 -0.66 3.85
CA GLU A 175 0.28 -1.49 5.00
C GLU A 175 1.53 -0.89 5.64
N ALA A 176 1.35 -0.02 6.62
CA ALA A 176 2.44 0.76 7.21
C ALA A 176 2.33 0.86 8.73
N GLY A 177 3.45 1.20 9.33
CA GLY A 177 3.50 1.51 10.76
C GLY A 177 2.81 2.85 11.12
N PRO A 178 2.73 3.18 12.42
CA PRO A 178 1.92 4.29 12.93
C PRO A 178 2.31 5.65 12.37
N THR A 179 3.56 5.87 12.03
CA THR A 179 4.04 7.16 11.53
C THR A 179 3.38 7.52 10.20
N LEU A 180 3.49 6.64 9.18
CA LEU A 180 2.89 6.88 7.87
C LEU A 180 1.37 6.80 7.93
N SER A 181 0.81 5.82 8.63
CA SER A 181 -0.63 5.68 8.80
C SER A 181 -1.25 6.91 9.46
N GLY A 182 -0.62 7.43 10.52
CA GLY A 182 -1.06 8.64 11.21
C GLY A 182 -0.95 9.90 10.36
N ALA A 183 0.08 10.02 9.51
CA ALA A 183 0.21 11.14 8.59
C ALA A 183 -0.90 11.12 7.53
N LEU A 184 -1.17 9.95 6.91
CA LEU A 184 -2.24 9.80 5.92
C LEU A 184 -3.63 10.13 6.47
N ILE A 185 -3.91 9.70 7.71
CA ILE A 185 -5.19 10.01 8.38
C ILE A 185 -5.28 11.52 8.68
N ARG A 186 -4.23 12.12 9.26
CA ARG A 186 -4.21 13.55 9.61
C ARG A 186 -4.42 14.46 8.42
N GLU A 187 -3.84 14.09 7.28
CA GLU A 187 -3.94 14.89 6.04
C GLU A 187 -5.18 14.55 5.20
N GLY A 188 -6.03 13.60 5.66
CA GLY A 188 -7.28 13.27 4.99
C GLY A 188 -7.13 12.47 3.68
N TRP A 189 -6.04 11.72 3.50
CA TRP A 189 -5.79 10.95 2.28
C TRP A 189 -6.45 9.57 2.25
N VAL A 190 -6.98 9.09 3.39
CA VAL A 190 -7.55 7.75 3.52
C VAL A 190 -9.02 7.73 3.12
N ASP A 191 -9.37 6.91 2.12
CA ASP A 191 -10.75 6.72 1.66
C ASP A 191 -11.44 5.55 2.35
N ARG A 192 -10.65 4.53 2.72
CA ARG A 192 -11.15 3.31 3.38
C ARG A 192 -10.18 2.88 4.47
N LEU A 193 -10.73 2.47 5.61
CA LEU A 193 -9.97 1.89 6.70
C LEU A 193 -10.34 0.41 6.86
N LEU A 194 -9.34 -0.46 6.80
CA LEU A 194 -9.44 -1.87 7.17
C LEU A 194 -8.83 -2.03 8.56
N TRP A 195 -9.66 -2.28 9.53
CA TRP A 195 -9.26 -2.41 10.92
C TRP A 195 -9.41 -3.86 11.39
N TYR A 196 -8.28 -4.47 11.73
CA TYR A 196 -8.17 -5.82 12.27
C TYR A 196 -7.73 -5.84 13.71
#